data_7972e2dad85a23119106c540a9718316
#
_entry.id   7972e2dad85a23119106c540a9718316
#
_cell.length_a   1.000
_cell.length_b   1.000
_cell.length_c   1.000
_cell.angle_alpha   90.00
_cell.angle_beta   90.00
_cell.angle_gamma   90.00
#
_symmetry.space_group_name_H-M   'P 1'
#
loop_
_entity.id
_entity.type
_entity.pdbx_description
1 polymer ?
#
loop_
_entity_poly.entity_id
_entity_poly.type
_entity_poly.pdbx_seq_one_letter_code
_entity_poly.pdbx_strand_id
1 'polypeptide(L)'
;MSGRMAVLLLMTCSVSRSDHSPLPKDPFADCLATDRARLKALARDAKSQPGPKRAKAQADFDALLERSRGIVAKRRERLPKPQFQEDLPVNGRRGEIAELIAKHQVVIVCGETGSGKTTQLPKICIELGRGATGYIGHTQPRRLAARSVASRVAQELQTQVGMGVGVKIRFHDKTIPESVIKLMTDGILLAETQTDPYLNAYDTIIIDEAHERSLNIDFLLGYLKQLLPKRPDLKVVVTSATIDAERFSQHFNGAPVIEVSGRLYPVEVRHRPVQTDDKDDERDLYEAIV
;
A
#
# COMPACT_ATOMS: atom_id res chain seq x y z
N MET A 1 3.50 46.70 50.27
CA MET A 1 3.90 46.70 48.83
C MET A 1 3.82 45.25 48.34
N SER A 2 2.83 44.96 47.57
CA SER A 2 2.32 43.63 47.25
C SER A 2 2.92 43.14 45.93
N GLY A 3 3.70 42.03 45.96
CA GLY A 3 4.19 41.33 44.76
C GLY A 3 3.30 40.15 44.45
N ARG A 4 2.50 40.23 43.37
CA ARG A 4 1.71 39.11 42.88
C ARG A 4 2.59 38.14 42.11
N MET A 5 2.75 36.93 42.63
CA MET A 5 3.34 35.78 41.99
C MET A 5 2.32 35.17 41.02
N ALA A 6 2.63 35.21 39.72
CA ALA A 6 1.82 34.56 38.68
C ALA A 6 2.17 33.08 38.68
N VAL A 7 1.18 32.22 39.00
CA VAL A 7 1.27 30.79 38.90
C VAL A 7 0.99 30.37 37.43
N LEU A 8 2.03 29.90 36.75
CA LEU A 8 1.96 29.33 35.42
C LEU A 8 1.39 27.91 35.51
N LEU A 9 0.14 27.73 35.17
CA LEU A 9 -0.53 26.44 35.11
C LEU A 9 -0.02 25.70 33.84
N LEU A 10 0.90 24.76 34.01
CA LEU A 10 1.27 23.79 32.99
C LEU A 10 0.09 22.82 32.80
N MET A 11 -0.71 23.03 31.79
CA MET A 11 -1.66 22.01 31.31
C MET A 11 -0.86 20.90 30.64
N THR A 12 -0.60 19.83 31.39
CA THR A 12 -0.15 18.56 30.83
C THR A 12 -1.31 17.95 30.03
N CYS A 13 -1.22 18.09 28.72
CA CYS A 13 -2.10 17.36 27.80
C CYS A 13 -1.79 15.87 27.95
N SER A 14 -2.63 15.13 28.68
CA SER A 14 -2.57 13.69 28.74
C SER A 14 -2.98 13.13 27.38
N VAL A 15 -1.98 12.74 26.59
CA VAL A 15 -2.20 11.93 25.40
C VAL A 15 -2.80 10.60 25.87
N SER A 16 -4.07 10.40 25.60
CA SER A 16 -4.77 9.15 25.75
C SER A 16 -4.01 8.08 24.97
N ARG A 17 -3.38 7.15 25.70
CA ARG A 17 -2.79 5.94 25.12
C ARG A 17 -3.93 5.14 24.50
N SER A 18 -4.01 5.14 23.17
CA SER A 18 -4.82 4.18 22.42
C SER A 18 -4.31 2.77 22.77
N ASP A 19 -5.16 1.99 23.39
CA ASP A 19 -4.93 0.60 23.80
C ASP A 19 -4.73 -0.25 22.53
N HIS A 20 -3.47 -0.44 22.14
CA HIS A 20 -3.10 -1.30 21.02
C HIS A 20 -2.90 -2.72 21.55
N SER A 21 -4.01 -3.34 21.99
CA SER A 21 -4.04 -4.79 22.19
C SER A 21 -3.69 -5.46 20.85
N PRO A 22 -2.78 -6.44 20.82
CA PRO A 22 -2.47 -7.16 19.59
C PRO A 22 -3.76 -7.78 19.04
N LEU A 23 -4.09 -7.47 17.78
CA LEU A 23 -5.26 -8.04 17.11
C LEU A 23 -5.26 -9.56 17.26
N PRO A 24 -6.40 -10.20 17.56
CA PRO A 24 -6.47 -11.63 17.70
C PRO A 24 -5.93 -12.31 16.43
N LYS A 25 -4.98 -13.21 16.61
CA LYS A 25 -4.36 -13.93 15.47
C LYS A 25 -5.47 -14.70 14.75
N ASP A 26 -5.72 -14.36 13.49
CA ASP A 26 -6.66 -15.12 12.64
C ASP A 26 -6.13 -16.57 12.52
N PRO A 27 -6.92 -17.60 12.90
CA PRO A 27 -6.50 -18.99 12.82
C PRO A 27 -6.20 -19.45 11.39
N PHE A 28 -6.60 -18.66 10.38
CA PHE A 28 -6.37 -18.91 8.96
C PHE A 28 -5.38 -17.90 8.34
N ALA A 29 -4.53 -17.28 9.15
CA ALA A 29 -3.53 -16.32 8.67
C ALA A 29 -2.53 -16.92 7.68
N ASP A 30 -2.33 -18.24 7.72
CA ASP A 30 -1.49 -19.04 6.84
C ASP A 30 -2.21 -19.60 5.60
N CYS A 31 -3.47 -19.20 5.39
CA CYS A 31 -4.28 -19.56 4.24
C CYS A 31 -4.41 -18.40 3.24
N LEU A 32 -4.80 -18.72 2.00
CA LEU A 32 -5.16 -17.70 1.02
C LEU A 32 -6.25 -16.79 1.58
N ALA A 33 -6.09 -15.49 1.41
CA ALA A 33 -7.06 -14.50 1.91
C ALA A 33 -8.47 -14.72 1.30
N THR A 34 -8.53 -15.18 0.04
CA THR A 34 -9.77 -15.55 -0.67
C THR A 34 -10.51 -16.72 -0.03
N ASP A 35 -9.81 -17.65 0.62
CA ASP A 35 -10.40 -18.86 1.17
C ASP A 35 -10.86 -18.68 2.64
N ARG A 36 -10.36 -17.66 3.35
CA ARG A 36 -10.59 -17.45 4.78
C ARG A 36 -12.07 -17.36 5.18
N ALA A 37 -12.87 -16.63 4.39
CA ALA A 37 -14.29 -16.49 4.66
C ALA A 37 -15.01 -17.85 4.56
N ARG A 38 -14.67 -18.65 3.55
CA ARG A 38 -15.25 -19.99 3.36
C ARG A 38 -14.76 -20.96 4.45
N LEU A 39 -13.50 -20.91 4.83
CA LEU A 39 -12.96 -21.70 5.94
C LEU A 39 -13.67 -21.38 7.25
N LYS A 40 -13.93 -20.09 7.55
CA LYS A 40 -14.70 -19.68 8.73
C LYS A 40 -16.15 -20.19 8.70
N ALA A 41 -16.77 -20.19 7.53
CA ALA A 41 -18.13 -20.73 7.36
C ALA A 41 -18.16 -22.26 7.57
N LEU A 42 -17.28 -23.00 6.89
CA LEU A 42 -17.19 -24.46 7.02
C LEU A 42 -16.85 -24.90 8.45
N ALA A 43 -15.96 -24.18 9.16
CA ALA A 43 -15.65 -24.44 10.56
C ALA A 43 -16.85 -24.26 11.50
N ARG A 44 -17.73 -23.30 11.20
CA ARG A 44 -19.00 -23.13 11.93
C ARG A 44 -19.97 -24.27 11.64
N ASP A 45 -20.15 -24.63 10.37
CA ASP A 45 -21.04 -25.70 9.95
C ASP A 45 -20.62 -27.05 10.52
N ALA A 46 -19.33 -27.35 10.53
CA ALA A 46 -18.77 -28.56 11.16
C ALA A 46 -19.06 -28.65 12.67
N LYS A 47 -19.25 -27.49 13.35
CA LYS A 47 -19.60 -27.46 14.77
C LYS A 47 -21.09 -27.52 15.01
N SER A 48 -21.94 -26.91 14.16
CA SER A 48 -23.36 -26.68 14.39
C SER A 48 -24.28 -27.71 13.74
N GLN A 49 -23.84 -28.40 12.66
CA GLN A 49 -24.66 -29.34 11.90
C GLN A 49 -24.70 -30.73 12.59
N PRO A 50 -25.84 -31.44 12.59
CA PRO A 50 -25.92 -32.82 13.08
C PRO A 50 -25.62 -33.85 11.99
N GLY A 51 -25.11 -35.02 12.39
CA GLY A 51 -25.03 -36.23 11.56
C GLY A 51 -24.20 -36.11 10.26
N PRO A 52 -24.72 -36.63 9.15
CA PRO A 52 -23.94 -36.70 7.88
C PRO A 52 -23.51 -35.35 7.32
N LYS A 53 -24.29 -34.30 7.58
CA LYS A 53 -23.97 -32.93 7.14
C LYS A 53 -22.73 -32.39 7.85
N ARG A 54 -22.53 -32.74 9.13
CA ARG A 54 -21.33 -32.38 9.89
C ARG A 54 -20.09 -33.04 9.30
N ALA A 55 -20.16 -34.33 9.02
CA ALA A 55 -19.05 -35.09 8.44
C ALA A 55 -18.62 -34.51 7.07
N LYS A 56 -19.60 -34.14 6.23
CA LYS A 56 -19.34 -33.48 4.95
C LYS A 56 -18.68 -32.12 5.13
N ALA A 57 -19.22 -31.25 6.01
CA ALA A 57 -18.66 -29.94 6.28
C ALA A 57 -17.22 -30.03 6.83
N GLN A 58 -16.95 -31.02 7.68
CA GLN A 58 -15.60 -31.27 8.20
C GLN A 58 -14.65 -31.71 7.09
N ALA A 59 -15.05 -32.64 6.23
CA ALA A 59 -14.23 -33.09 5.09
C ALA A 59 -13.93 -31.95 4.12
N ASP A 60 -14.95 -31.12 3.79
CA ASP A 60 -14.79 -29.94 2.91
C ASP A 60 -13.85 -28.91 3.56
N PHE A 61 -13.95 -28.72 4.89
CA PHE A 61 -13.06 -27.83 5.64
C PHE A 61 -11.62 -28.32 5.60
N ASP A 62 -11.36 -29.59 5.90
CA ASP A 62 -10.01 -30.15 5.96
C ASP A 62 -9.35 -30.10 4.57
N ALA A 63 -10.08 -30.45 3.51
CA ALA A 63 -9.59 -30.41 2.15
C ALA A 63 -9.25 -28.96 1.69
N LEU A 64 -10.10 -28.00 2.01
CA LEU A 64 -9.85 -26.60 1.67
C LEU A 64 -8.67 -26.02 2.47
N LEU A 65 -8.57 -26.36 3.74
CA LEU A 65 -7.50 -25.92 4.64
C LEU A 65 -6.13 -26.41 4.14
N GLU A 66 -6.02 -27.71 3.87
CA GLU A 66 -4.79 -28.34 3.36
C GLU A 66 -4.38 -27.73 2.01
N ARG A 67 -5.32 -27.62 1.06
CA ARG A 67 -5.09 -27.01 -0.25
C ARG A 67 -4.60 -25.56 -0.10
N SER A 68 -5.28 -24.75 0.70
CA SER A 68 -5.00 -23.33 0.84
C SER A 68 -3.62 -23.10 1.48
N ARG A 69 -3.28 -23.86 2.54
CA ARG A 69 -1.95 -23.86 3.16
C ARG A 69 -0.86 -24.32 2.22
N GLY A 70 -1.10 -25.39 1.46
CA GLY A 70 -0.15 -25.89 0.48
C GLY A 70 0.18 -24.87 -0.61
N ILE A 71 -0.83 -24.11 -1.09
CA ILE A 71 -0.60 -23.01 -2.05
C ILE A 71 0.22 -21.89 -1.42
N VAL A 72 -0.11 -21.46 -0.21
CA VAL A 72 0.61 -20.37 0.49
C VAL A 72 2.06 -20.80 0.77
N ALA A 73 2.31 -22.02 1.19
CA ALA A 73 3.66 -22.55 1.40
C ALA A 73 4.50 -22.47 0.11
N LYS A 74 3.96 -22.99 -1.00
CA LYS A 74 4.61 -22.90 -2.31
C LYS A 74 4.86 -21.46 -2.77
N ARG A 75 3.89 -20.54 -2.52
CA ARG A 75 4.08 -19.13 -2.84
C ARG A 75 5.20 -18.50 -2.00
N ARG A 76 5.29 -18.81 -0.70
CA ARG A 76 6.37 -18.32 0.18
C ARG A 76 7.76 -18.77 -0.29
N GLU A 77 7.90 -20.02 -0.71
CA GLU A 77 9.16 -20.55 -1.25
C GLU A 77 9.58 -19.84 -2.55
N ARG A 78 8.60 -19.41 -3.34
CA ARG A 78 8.80 -18.74 -4.64
C ARG A 78 8.82 -17.23 -4.56
N LEU A 79 8.63 -16.64 -3.38
CA LEU A 79 8.74 -15.18 -3.24
C LEU A 79 10.12 -14.72 -3.73
N PRO A 80 10.18 -13.71 -4.58
CA PRO A 80 11.45 -13.12 -5.00
C PRO A 80 12.23 -12.65 -3.76
N LYS A 81 13.55 -12.80 -3.79
CA LYS A 81 14.43 -12.23 -2.76
C LYS A 81 14.78 -10.80 -3.18
N PRO A 82 14.20 -9.76 -2.58
CA PRO A 82 14.43 -8.40 -3.02
C PRO A 82 15.86 -7.97 -2.72
N GLN A 83 16.51 -7.33 -3.71
CA GLN A 83 17.77 -6.63 -3.53
C GLN A 83 17.48 -5.14 -3.44
N PHE A 84 18.13 -4.44 -2.54
CA PHE A 84 17.93 -3.02 -2.29
C PHE A 84 19.17 -2.23 -2.70
N GLN A 85 18.98 -1.16 -3.46
CA GLN A 85 20.05 -0.23 -3.81
C GLN A 85 20.27 0.71 -2.62
N GLU A 86 21.48 0.72 -2.05
CA GLU A 86 21.81 1.52 -0.87
C GLU A 86 21.63 3.03 -1.08
N ASP A 87 21.72 3.46 -2.31
CA ASP A 87 21.67 4.86 -2.70
C ASP A 87 20.30 5.53 -2.60
N LEU A 88 19.20 4.77 -2.47
CA LEU A 88 17.87 5.35 -2.42
C LEU A 88 17.50 5.75 -0.98
N PRO A 89 17.03 6.99 -0.75
CA PRO A 89 16.68 7.48 0.58
C PRO A 89 15.72 6.58 1.36
N VAL A 90 14.72 5.99 0.69
CA VAL A 90 13.77 5.08 1.33
C VAL A 90 14.44 3.84 1.92
N ASN A 91 15.54 3.38 1.32
CA ASN A 91 16.26 2.19 1.79
C ASN A 91 17.05 2.46 3.07
N GLY A 92 17.47 3.71 3.31
CA GLY A 92 18.04 4.12 4.60
C GLY A 92 17.07 3.98 5.78
N ARG A 93 15.76 4.03 5.51
CA ARG A 93 14.70 3.85 6.52
C ARG A 93 13.92 2.54 6.37
N ARG A 94 14.43 1.60 5.55
CA ARG A 94 13.76 0.32 5.24
C ARG A 94 13.35 -0.44 6.50
N GLY A 95 14.24 -0.58 7.48
CA GLY A 95 13.96 -1.30 8.71
C GLY A 95 12.80 -0.70 9.50
N GLU A 96 12.75 0.62 9.62
CA GLU A 96 11.65 1.32 10.29
C GLU A 96 10.33 1.16 9.54
N ILE A 97 10.35 1.30 8.21
CA ILE A 97 9.16 1.10 7.36
C ILE A 97 8.64 -0.33 7.53
N ALA A 98 9.52 -1.32 7.48
CA ALA A 98 9.16 -2.72 7.65
C ALA A 98 8.54 -2.97 9.02
N GLU A 99 9.12 -2.41 10.08
CA GLU A 99 8.61 -2.53 11.45
C GLU A 99 7.22 -1.89 11.60
N LEU A 100 7.02 -0.70 11.03
CA LEU A 100 5.72 -0.02 11.04
C LEU A 100 4.66 -0.83 10.28
N ILE A 101 4.97 -1.36 9.08
CA ILE A 101 4.04 -2.20 8.32
C ILE A 101 3.71 -3.49 9.09
N ALA A 102 4.68 -4.09 9.78
CA ALA A 102 4.43 -5.28 10.58
C ALA A 102 3.46 -4.99 11.73
N LYS A 103 3.67 -3.89 12.47
CA LYS A 103 2.91 -3.53 13.67
C LYS A 103 1.54 -2.91 13.36
N HIS A 104 1.43 -2.08 12.33
CA HIS A 104 0.23 -1.30 12.05
C HIS A 104 -0.50 -1.80 10.80
N GLN A 105 -1.81 -1.61 10.78
CA GLN A 105 -2.65 -1.97 9.65
C GLN A 105 -2.51 -0.97 8.50
N VAL A 106 -2.34 0.31 8.83
CA VAL A 106 -2.10 1.40 7.88
C VAL A 106 -0.80 2.11 8.23
N VAL A 107 0.00 2.43 7.22
CA VAL A 107 1.23 3.22 7.35
C VAL A 107 1.24 4.29 6.25
N ILE A 108 1.58 5.52 6.63
CA ILE A 108 1.75 6.64 5.70
C ILE A 108 3.23 6.85 5.47
N VAL A 109 3.67 6.76 4.22
CA VAL A 109 5.08 6.98 3.83
C VAL A 109 5.17 8.24 2.99
N CYS A 110 5.71 9.28 3.57
CA CYS A 110 5.87 10.58 2.93
C CYS A 110 7.30 10.81 2.46
N GLY A 111 7.46 11.66 1.48
CA GLY A 111 8.77 12.05 0.99
C GLY A 111 8.73 12.56 -0.44
N GLU A 112 9.80 13.19 -0.86
CA GLU A 112 9.93 13.78 -2.19
C GLU A 112 9.90 12.75 -3.30
N THR A 113 9.57 13.20 -4.51
CA THR A 113 9.68 12.41 -5.74
C THR A 113 11.15 12.00 -5.93
N GLY A 114 11.38 10.76 -6.37
CA GLY A 114 12.74 10.24 -6.54
C GLY A 114 13.36 9.60 -5.28
N SER A 115 12.71 9.66 -4.10
CA SER A 115 13.19 8.98 -2.89
C SER A 115 13.12 7.45 -2.95
N GLY A 116 12.52 6.88 -4.00
CA GLY A 116 12.43 5.42 -4.23
C GLY A 116 11.18 4.75 -3.67
N LYS A 117 10.23 5.47 -3.08
CA LYS A 117 9.00 4.90 -2.48
C LYS A 117 8.30 3.93 -3.40
N THR A 118 7.97 4.37 -4.60
CA THR A 118 7.20 3.62 -5.59
C THR A 118 7.80 2.25 -5.93
N THR A 119 9.12 2.15 -6.06
CA THR A 119 9.77 0.89 -6.46
C THR A 119 10.18 0.03 -5.27
N GLN A 120 10.49 0.64 -4.13
CA GLN A 120 11.03 -0.10 -2.99
C GLN A 120 9.97 -0.60 -2.01
N LEU A 121 8.85 0.12 -1.83
CA LEU A 121 7.78 -0.31 -0.90
C LEU A 121 7.21 -1.70 -1.22
N PRO A 122 6.92 -2.06 -2.49
CA PRO A 122 6.50 -3.43 -2.80
C PRO A 122 7.55 -4.47 -2.40
N LYS A 123 8.84 -4.15 -2.53
CA LYS A 123 9.95 -5.02 -2.15
C LYS A 123 10.05 -5.20 -0.64
N ILE A 124 9.85 -4.12 0.12
CA ILE A 124 9.78 -4.16 1.60
C ILE A 124 8.60 -5.04 2.05
N CYS A 125 7.45 -4.94 1.37
CA CYS A 125 6.32 -5.83 1.65
C CYS A 125 6.66 -7.31 1.39
N ILE A 126 7.38 -7.63 0.29
CA ILE A 126 7.83 -9.01 0.02
C ILE A 126 8.78 -9.51 1.11
N GLU A 127 9.71 -8.68 1.58
CA GLU A 127 10.64 -9.02 2.68
C GLU A 127 9.89 -9.41 3.96
N LEU A 128 8.72 -8.80 4.20
CA LEU A 128 7.81 -9.14 5.29
C LEU A 128 6.95 -10.38 5.03
N GLY A 129 7.18 -11.09 3.90
CA GLY A 129 6.40 -12.26 3.50
C GLY A 129 5.01 -11.93 2.94
N ARG A 130 4.72 -10.65 2.67
CA ARG A 130 3.49 -10.25 1.98
C ARG A 130 3.53 -10.71 0.52
N GLY A 131 2.36 -10.85 -0.08
CA GLY A 131 2.27 -11.44 -1.42
C GLY A 131 2.10 -12.96 -1.43
N ALA A 132 2.29 -13.64 -0.29
CA ALA A 132 2.10 -15.08 -0.19
C ALA A 132 0.63 -15.47 -0.03
N THR A 133 -0.14 -14.73 0.75
CA THR A 133 -1.56 -15.03 1.06
C THR A 133 -2.55 -14.33 0.14
N GLY A 134 -2.10 -13.34 -0.60
CA GLY A 134 -2.83 -12.56 -1.59
C GLY A 134 -1.86 -11.78 -2.45
N TYR A 135 -2.33 -10.89 -3.31
CA TYR A 135 -1.47 -9.97 -4.05
C TYR A 135 -1.04 -8.78 -3.18
N ILE A 136 0.14 -8.24 -3.45
CA ILE A 136 0.48 -6.87 -3.12
C ILE A 136 -0.08 -6.01 -4.25
N GLY A 137 -1.26 -5.40 -4.04
CA GLY A 137 -1.86 -4.44 -4.97
C GLY A 137 -1.12 -3.12 -4.88
N HIS A 138 -0.75 -2.53 -6.01
CA HIS A 138 -0.06 -1.26 -6.04
C HIS A 138 -0.72 -0.35 -7.08
N THR A 139 -1.36 0.71 -6.64
CA THR A 139 -2.05 1.63 -7.54
C THR A 139 -1.14 2.73 -8.03
N GLN A 140 -1.46 3.22 -9.21
CA GLN A 140 -0.81 4.38 -9.84
C GLN A 140 -1.89 5.26 -10.48
N PRO A 141 -1.78 6.59 -10.44
CA PRO A 141 -2.79 7.47 -11.01
C PRO A 141 -2.86 7.37 -12.53
N ARG A 142 -1.76 7.02 -13.19
CA ARG A 142 -1.64 7.03 -14.66
C ARG A 142 -1.26 5.67 -15.23
N ARG A 143 -1.85 5.30 -16.38
CA ARG A 143 -1.60 4.01 -17.04
C ARG A 143 -0.13 3.82 -17.42
N LEU A 144 0.52 4.89 -17.91
CA LEU A 144 1.94 4.84 -18.27
C LEU A 144 2.80 4.61 -17.03
N ALA A 145 2.51 5.29 -15.92
CA ALA A 145 3.21 5.08 -14.66
C ALA A 145 3.06 3.62 -14.19
N ALA A 146 1.85 3.07 -14.18
CA ALA A 146 1.62 1.67 -13.80
C ALA A 146 2.47 0.68 -14.63
N ARG A 147 2.60 0.90 -15.94
CA ARG A 147 3.44 0.06 -16.82
C ARG A 147 4.93 0.24 -16.54
N SER A 148 5.39 1.49 -16.44
CA SER A 148 6.81 1.80 -16.22
C SER A 148 7.28 1.27 -14.87
N VAL A 149 6.48 1.48 -13.82
CA VAL A 149 6.75 0.96 -12.48
C VAL A 149 6.75 -0.57 -12.49
N ALA A 150 5.78 -1.22 -13.16
CA ALA A 150 5.76 -2.68 -13.27
C ALA A 150 7.03 -3.22 -13.93
N SER A 151 7.48 -2.62 -15.03
CA SER A 151 8.71 -3.02 -15.71
C SER A 151 9.94 -2.82 -14.82
N ARG A 152 10.00 -1.68 -14.10
CA ARG A 152 11.12 -1.37 -13.21
C ARG A 152 11.18 -2.32 -12.02
N VAL A 153 10.06 -2.55 -11.34
CA VAL A 153 9.96 -3.48 -10.20
C VAL A 153 10.27 -4.91 -10.64
N ALA A 154 9.78 -5.35 -11.82
CA ALA A 154 10.09 -6.66 -12.36
C ALA A 154 11.60 -6.83 -12.62
N GLN A 155 12.25 -5.81 -13.21
CA GLN A 155 13.70 -5.80 -13.43
C GLN A 155 14.46 -5.90 -12.11
N GLU A 156 14.10 -5.11 -11.09
CA GLU A 156 14.76 -5.12 -9.78
C GLU A 156 14.54 -6.43 -9.00
N LEU A 157 13.43 -7.12 -9.24
CA LEU A 157 13.13 -8.43 -8.67
C LEU A 157 13.65 -9.60 -9.54
N GLN A 158 14.37 -9.31 -10.62
CA GLN A 158 14.89 -10.31 -11.56
C GLN A 158 13.78 -11.25 -12.10
N THR A 159 12.61 -10.69 -12.36
CA THR A 159 11.45 -11.39 -12.94
C THR A 159 10.93 -10.61 -14.16
N GLN A 160 9.83 -11.09 -14.73
CA GLN A 160 9.21 -10.48 -15.90
C GLN A 160 7.80 -9.99 -15.57
N VAL A 161 7.35 -8.94 -16.30
CA VAL A 161 5.96 -8.50 -16.26
C VAL A 161 5.07 -9.59 -16.89
N GLY A 162 4.06 -10.01 -16.14
CA GLY A 162 3.21 -11.15 -16.46
C GLY A 162 3.62 -12.44 -15.73
N MET A 163 4.68 -12.40 -14.91
CA MET A 163 5.13 -13.48 -14.03
C MET A 163 5.03 -13.04 -12.57
N GLY A 164 6.16 -12.77 -11.89
CA GLY A 164 6.16 -12.31 -10.50
C GLY A 164 5.50 -10.95 -10.29
N VAL A 165 5.54 -10.08 -11.30
CA VAL A 165 4.90 -8.76 -11.31
C VAL A 165 3.84 -8.73 -12.41
N GLY A 166 2.58 -8.64 -12.01
CA GLY A 166 1.45 -8.43 -12.91
C GLY A 166 1.18 -6.94 -13.13
N VAL A 167 0.54 -6.61 -14.25
CA VAL A 167 0.02 -5.27 -14.52
C VAL A 167 -1.38 -5.34 -15.09
N LYS A 168 -2.32 -4.60 -14.49
CA LYS A 168 -3.71 -4.50 -14.95
C LYS A 168 -4.10 -3.04 -15.14
N ILE A 169 -4.38 -2.70 -16.36
CA ILE A 169 -4.91 -1.38 -16.76
C ILE A 169 -6.10 -1.59 -17.69
N ARG A 170 -6.83 -0.53 -18.00
CA ARG A 170 -8.00 -0.63 -18.90
C ARG A 170 -7.63 -1.32 -20.22
N PHE A 171 -8.34 -2.40 -20.54
CA PHE A 171 -8.16 -3.26 -21.74
C PHE A 171 -6.82 -4.05 -21.80
N HIS A 172 -6.09 -4.15 -20.68
CA HIS A 172 -4.87 -4.92 -20.65
C HIS A 172 -4.64 -5.51 -19.28
N ASP A 173 -4.62 -6.85 -19.19
CA ASP A 173 -4.34 -7.59 -17.97
C ASP A 173 -3.23 -8.61 -18.24
N LYS A 174 -2.10 -8.44 -17.59
CA LYS A 174 -0.97 -9.40 -17.56
C LYS A 174 -0.72 -9.84 -16.11
N THR A 175 -1.77 -10.28 -15.43
CA THR A 175 -1.70 -10.81 -14.08
C THR A 175 -1.99 -12.30 -14.12
N ILE A 176 -1.19 -13.11 -13.47
CA ILE A 176 -1.40 -14.56 -13.32
C ILE A 176 -1.57 -14.89 -11.84
N PRO A 177 -2.13 -16.06 -11.48
CA PRO A 177 -2.30 -16.46 -10.08
C PRO A 177 -0.99 -16.50 -9.28
N GLU A 178 0.12 -16.73 -9.94
CA GLU A 178 1.46 -16.80 -9.36
C GLU A 178 2.09 -15.41 -9.15
N SER A 179 1.53 -14.35 -9.72
CA SER A 179 2.03 -12.99 -9.51
C SER A 179 1.98 -12.64 -8.01
N VAL A 180 3.02 -11.97 -7.55
CA VAL A 180 3.16 -11.51 -6.16
C VAL A 180 2.69 -10.07 -6.03
N ILE A 181 3.14 -9.22 -6.95
CA ILE A 181 2.76 -7.81 -7.05
C ILE A 181 1.81 -7.64 -8.23
N LYS A 182 0.77 -6.83 -8.04
CA LYS A 182 -0.17 -6.44 -9.09
C LYS A 182 -0.24 -4.93 -9.18
N LEU A 183 0.44 -4.37 -10.19
CA LEU A 183 0.37 -2.94 -10.50
C LEU A 183 -0.92 -2.65 -11.26
N MET A 184 -1.59 -1.55 -10.92
CA MET A 184 -2.83 -1.16 -11.57
C MET A 184 -3.07 0.35 -11.46
N THR A 185 -4.04 0.86 -12.20
CA THR A 185 -4.52 2.22 -11.94
C THR A 185 -5.56 2.23 -10.81
N ASP A 186 -5.71 3.37 -10.13
CA ASP A 186 -6.69 3.56 -9.06
C ASP A 186 -8.09 3.15 -9.49
N GLY A 187 -8.50 3.52 -10.72
CA GLY A 187 -9.80 3.14 -11.28
C GLY A 187 -9.98 1.63 -11.48
N ILE A 188 -8.90 0.87 -11.67
CA ILE A 188 -8.98 -0.60 -11.75
C ILE A 188 -9.23 -1.19 -10.35
N LEU A 189 -8.51 -0.75 -9.31
CA LEU A 189 -8.76 -1.20 -7.96
C LEU A 189 -10.19 -0.84 -7.52
N LEU A 190 -10.65 0.37 -7.86
CA LEU A 190 -12.02 0.79 -7.61
C LEU A 190 -13.05 -0.11 -8.32
N ALA A 191 -12.81 -0.48 -9.57
CA ALA A 191 -13.70 -1.40 -10.28
C ALA A 191 -13.71 -2.80 -9.64
N GLU A 192 -12.58 -3.27 -9.11
CA GLU A 192 -12.52 -4.57 -8.44
C GLU A 192 -13.31 -4.62 -7.14
N THR A 193 -13.53 -3.49 -6.45
CA THR A 193 -14.40 -3.44 -5.27
C THR A 193 -15.86 -3.82 -5.59
N GLN A 194 -16.29 -3.73 -6.84
CA GLN A 194 -17.64 -4.11 -7.26
C GLN A 194 -17.82 -5.63 -7.29
N THR A 195 -16.76 -6.37 -7.62
CA THR A 195 -16.80 -7.85 -7.73
C THR A 195 -16.24 -8.54 -6.49
N ASP A 196 -15.28 -7.92 -5.81
CA ASP A 196 -14.71 -8.36 -4.54
C ASP A 196 -14.78 -7.23 -3.50
N PRO A 197 -15.95 -7.03 -2.86
CA PRO A 197 -16.15 -5.94 -1.89
C PRO A 197 -15.23 -6.01 -0.67
N TYR A 198 -14.63 -7.15 -0.39
CA TYR A 198 -13.68 -7.30 0.71
C TYR A 198 -12.22 -7.26 0.25
N LEU A 199 -11.97 -7.08 -1.05
CA LEU A 199 -10.63 -7.10 -1.64
C LEU A 199 -9.82 -8.33 -1.19
N ASN A 200 -10.50 -9.50 -1.17
CA ASN A 200 -9.93 -10.76 -0.69
C ASN A 200 -8.76 -11.25 -1.55
N ALA A 201 -8.65 -10.79 -2.79
CA ALA A 201 -7.51 -11.09 -3.65
C ALA A 201 -6.19 -10.51 -3.10
N TYR A 202 -6.26 -9.53 -2.18
CA TYR A 202 -5.11 -8.78 -1.69
C TYR A 202 -4.81 -9.07 -0.23
N ASP A 203 -3.53 -9.16 0.11
CA ASP A 203 -3.05 -9.13 1.48
C ASP A 203 -2.42 -7.77 1.85
N THR A 204 -1.98 -7.02 0.86
CA THR A 204 -1.43 -5.67 1.02
C THR A 204 -1.90 -4.78 -0.13
N ILE A 205 -2.22 -3.53 0.16
CA ILE A 205 -2.56 -2.51 -0.85
C ILE A 205 -1.66 -1.30 -0.63
N ILE A 206 -1.01 -0.86 -1.69
CA ILE A 206 -0.22 0.37 -1.73
C ILE A 206 -0.99 1.38 -2.59
N ILE A 207 -1.43 2.48 -1.98
CA ILE A 207 -2.01 3.63 -2.68
C ILE A 207 -0.89 4.62 -2.91
N ASP A 208 -0.39 4.68 -4.13
CA ASP A 208 0.74 5.54 -4.47
C ASP A 208 0.28 6.91 -4.97
N GLU A 209 1.10 7.94 -4.72
CA GLU A 209 0.85 9.33 -5.11
C GLU A 209 -0.52 9.87 -4.60
N ALA A 210 -0.90 9.53 -3.38
CA ALA A 210 -2.21 9.89 -2.81
C ALA A 210 -2.46 11.40 -2.75
N HIS A 211 -1.42 12.21 -2.79
CA HIS A 211 -1.50 13.68 -2.85
C HIS A 211 -2.05 14.22 -4.17
N GLU A 212 -2.10 13.43 -5.26
CA GLU A 212 -2.78 13.84 -6.51
C GLU A 212 -4.30 14.02 -6.31
N ARG A 213 -4.88 13.47 -5.21
CA ARG A 213 -6.26 13.69 -4.80
C ARG A 213 -7.28 13.51 -5.92
N SER A 214 -7.06 12.55 -6.81
CA SER A 214 -8.07 12.19 -7.80
C SER A 214 -9.35 11.67 -7.11
N LEU A 215 -10.50 11.80 -7.78
CA LEU A 215 -11.76 11.26 -7.28
C LEU A 215 -11.67 9.77 -6.93
N ASN A 216 -10.93 8.99 -7.74
CA ASN A 216 -10.73 7.56 -7.48
C ASN A 216 -9.93 7.32 -6.20
N ILE A 217 -8.85 8.10 -5.99
CA ILE A 217 -8.01 8.00 -4.77
C ILE A 217 -8.85 8.33 -3.55
N ASP A 218 -9.58 9.46 -3.55
CA ASP A 218 -10.38 9.88 -2.41
C ASP A 218 -11.48 8.85 -2.08
N PHE A 219 -12.12 8.29 -3.10
CA PHE A 219 -13.09 7.22 -2.91
C PHE A 219 -12.45 5.96 -2.32
N LEU A 220 -11.31 5.53 -2.86
CA LEU A 220 -10.59 4.36 -2.36
C LEU A 220 -10.14 4.53 -0.90
N LEU A 221 -9.64 5.71 -0.52
CA LEU A 221 -9.25 5.99 0.87
C LEU A 221 -10.46 5.88 1.82
N GLY A 222 -11.61 6.46 1.43
CA GLY A 222 -12.86 6.34 2.19
C GLY A 222 -13.36 4.88 2.28
N TYR A 223 -13.27 4.15 1.17
CA TYR A 223 -13.65 2.73 1.10
C TYR A 223 -12.76 1.87 1.99
N LEU A 224 -11.44 2.04 1.89
CA LEU A 224 -10.48 1.30 2.70
C LEU A 224 -10.68 1.57 4.20
N LYS A 225 -10.96 2.81 4.60
CA LYS A 225 -11.27 3.14 6.00
C LYS A 225 -12.44 2.33 6.55
N GLN A 226 -13.49 2.11 5.74
CA GLN A 226 -14.65 1.29 6.13
C GLN A 226 -14.38 -0.22 6.05
N LEU A 227 -13.45 -0.64 5.19
CA LEU A 227 -13.09 -2.04 4.99
C LEU A 227 -12.17 -2.58 6.09
N LEU A 228 -11.19 -1.79 6.52
CA LEU A 228 -10.12 -2.21 7.41
C LEU A 228 -10.60 -2.86 8.72
N PRO A 229 -11.66 -2.39 9.41
CA PRO A 229 -12.18 -3.08 10.58
C PRO A 229 -12.71 -4.50 10.29
N LYS A 230 -13.14 -4.76 9.05
CA LYS A 230 -13.64 -6.06 8.59
C LYS A 230 -12.52 -6.97 8.08
N ARG A 231 -11.37 -6.40 7.74
CA ARG A 231 -10.19 -7.08 7.21
C ARG A 231 -8.94 -6.74 8.04
N PRO A 232 -8.86 -7.20 9.29
CA PRO A 232 -7.73 -6.90 10.19
C PRO A 232 -6.39 -7.45 9.68
N ASP A 233 -6.41 -8.40 8.74
CA ASP A 233 -5.26 -9.00 8.08
C ASP A 233 -4.68 -8.15 6.93
N LEU A 234 -5.52 -7.28 6.34
CA LEU A 234 -5.14 -6.43 5.22
C LEU A 234 -4.22 -5.30 5.67
N LYS A 235 -3.08 -5.14 5.01
CA LYS A 235 -2.18 -4.01 5.22
C LYS A 235 -2.39 -2.96 4.13
N VAL A 236 -2.36 -1.70 4.53
CA VAL A 236 -2.44 -0.56 3.61
C VAL A 236 -1.24 0.36 3.81
N VAL A 237 -0.57 0.67 2.73
CA VAL A 237 0.51 1.67 2.69
C VAL A 237 0.05 2.81 1.81
N VAL A 238 0.03 4.02 2.33
CA VAL A 238 -0.32 5.22 1.54
C VAL A 238 0.95 6.02 1.33
N THR A 239 1.29 6.32 0.08
CA THR A 239 2.40 7.22 -0.18
C THR A 239 1.91 8.61 -0.53
N SER A 240 2.65 9.62 -0.12
CA SER A 240 2.32 11.02 -0.39
C SER A 240 3.60 11.85 -0.52
N ALA A 241 3.50 13.00 -1.19
CA ALA A 241 4.43 14.09 -0.96
C ALA A 241 4.23 14.64 0.47
N THR A 242 5.21 15.39 0.97
CA THR A 242 5.32 15.78 2.40
C THR A 242 4.12 16.58 2.94
N ILE A 243 3.38 17.30 2.11
CA ILE A 243 2.40 18.32 2.52
C ILE A 243 1.13 17.76 3.18
N ASP A 244 0.70 16.55 2.83
CA ASP A 244 -0.61 15.99 3.25
C ASP A 244 -0.54 14.83 4.25
N ALA A 245 0.65 14.52 4.77
CA ALA A 245 0.90 13.36 5.62
C ALA A 245 -0.03 13.29 6.84
N GLU A 246 -0.20 14.40 7.53
CA GLU A 246 -1.01 14.46 8.74
C GLU A 246 -2.50 14.23 8.45
N ARG A 247 -3.02 14.75 7.34
CA ARG A 247 -4.40 14.53 6.91
C ARG A 247 -4.69 13.05 6.65
N PHE A 248 -3.77 12.35 6.00
CA PHE A 248 -3.91 10.90 5.80
C PHE A 248 -3.82 10.12 7.11
N SER A 249 -2.92 10.52 8.02
CA SER A 249 -2.83 9.94 9.36
C SER A 249 -4.15 10.08 10.12
N GLN A 250 -4.70 11.29 10.20
CA GLN A 250 -5.99 11.56 10.85
C GLN A 250 -7.15 10.81 10.17
N HIS A 251 -7.14 10.74 8.83
CA HIS A 251 -8.14 9.96 8.09
C HIS A 251 -8.15 8.50 8.55
N PHE A 252 -7.00 7.89 8.80
CA PHE A 252 -6.85 6.52 9.27
C PHE A 252 -6.63 6.42 10.79
N ASN A 253 -7.31 7.27 11.58
CA ASN A 253 -7.35 7.22 13.04
C ASN A 253 -5.97 7.31 13.72
N GLY A 254 -5.09 8.14 13.21
CA GLY A 254 -3.74 8.33 13.75
C GLY A 254 -2.74 7.27 13.25
N ALA A 255 -2.90 6.80 12.01
CA ALA A 255 -1.92 5.90 11.40
C ALA A 255 -0.50 6.51 11.43
N PRO A 256 0.54 5.72 11.74
CA PRO A 256 1.90 6.24 11.82
C PRO A 256 2.35 6.81 10.49
N VAL A 257 3.09 7.90 10.58
CA VAL A 257 3.73 8.58 9.46
C VAL A 257 5.23 8.36 9.54
N ILE A 258 5.85 8.01 8.43
CA ILE A 258 7.28 7.99 8.27
C ILE A 258 7.68 8.90 7.10
N GLU A 259 8.58 9.83 7.36
CA GLU A 259 9.08 10.75 6.36
C GLU A 259 10.43 10.27 5.82
N VAL A 260 10.52 10.16 4.50
CA VAL A 260 11.74 9.79 3.79
C VAL A 260 12.28 11.05 3.12
N SER A 261 13.35 11.60 3.66
CA SER A 261 14.02 12.76 3.08
C SER A 261 14.59 12.40 1.72
N GLY A 262 14.28 13.19 0.69
CA GLY A 262 14.87 13.08 -0.64
C GLY A 262 16.33 13.55 -0.64
N ARG A 263 17.06 13.19 -1.70
CA ARG A 263 18.32 13.88 -2.01
C ARG A 263 17.96 15.24 -2.60
N LEU A 264 18.22 16.31 -1.87
CA LEU A 264 18.14 17.65 -2.41
C LEU A 264 19.33 17.88 -3.32
N TYR A 265 19.09 17.84 -4.62
CA TYR A 265 20.07 18.40 -5.55
C TYR A 265 19.89 19.93 -5.52
N PRO A 266 21.00 20.70 -5.49
CA PRO A 266 20.89 22.14 -5.57
C PRO A 266 20.22 22.53 -6.89
N VAL A 267 19.08 23.21 -6.78
CA VAL A 267 18.33 23.74 -7.94
C VAL A 267 18.59 25.24 -8.01
N GLU A 268 19.26 25.67 -9.08
CA GLU A 268 19.44 27.07 -9.37
C GLU A 268 18.24 27.56 -10.20
N VAL A 269 17.47 28.46 -9.61
CA VAL A 269 16.36 29.11 -10.33
C VAL A 269 16.90 30.31 -11.12
N ARG A 270 16.98 30.17 -12.44
CA ARG A 270 17.41 31.25 -13.34
C ARG A 270 16.19 31.91 -13.95
N HIS A 271 15.87 33.10 -13.47
CA HIS A 271 14.88 33.95 -14.10
C HIS A 271 15.48 34.60 -15.35
N ARG A 272 15.00 34.22 -16.50
CA ARG A 272 15.31 34.88 -17.77
C ARG A 272 14.03 35.55 -18.28
N PRO A 273 13.82 36.84 -18.02
CA PRO A 273 12.71 37.54 -18.62
C PRO A 273 12.88 37.56 -20.12
N VAL A 274 11.82 37.34 -20.86
CA VAL A 274 11.81 37.56 -22.31
C VAL A 274 11.90 39.07 -22.52
N GLN A 275 13.10 39.60 -22.76
CA GLN A 275 13.28 41.01 -23.10
C GLN A 275 12.96 41.14 -24.58
N THR A 276 11.86 41.75 -24.90
CA THR A 276 11.55 42.28 -26.21
C THR A 276 12.10 43.70 -26.27
N ASP A 277 13.37 43.89 -26.64
CA ASP A 277 13.98 45.20 -26.82
C ASP A 277 13.48 45.92 -28.08
N ASP A 278 12.86 45.20 -29.00
CA ASP A 278 12.24 45.75 -30.21
C ASP A 278 10.72 45.63 -30.17
N LYS A 279 10.04 46.77 -30.44
CA LYS A 279 8.58 46.84 -30.51
C LYS A 279 7.93 46.04 -31.64
N ASP A 280 8.75 45.44 -32.53
CA ASP A 280 8.32 44.66 -33.69
C ASP A 280 8.60 43.13 -33.52
N ASP A 281 9.05 42.69 -32.36
CA ASP A 281 9.37 41.27 -32.13
C ASP A 281 8.16 40.57 -31.48
N GLU A 282 7.23 40.09 -32.29
CA GLU A 282 6.06 39.27 -31.89
C GLU A 282 6.45 37.82 -31.59
N ARG A 283 7.63 37.51 -31.05
CA ARG A 283 7.96 36.14 -30.65
C ARG A 283 7.01 35.68 -29.62
N ASP A 284 6.27 34.61 -29.94
CA ASP A 284 5.39 33.94 -29.02
C ASP A 284 6.21 33.36 -27.84
N LEU A 285 5.60 33.30 -26.67
CA LEU A 285 6.17 32.73 -25.45
C LEU A 285 6.78 31.34 -25.70
N TYR A 286 6.24 30.58 -26.65
CA TYR A 286 6.74 29.27 -27.06
C TYR A 286 8.07 29.32 -27.82
N GLU A 287 8.32 30.33 -28.61
CA GLU A 287 9.58 30.53 -29.33
C GLU A 287 10.72 30.99 -28.43
N ALA A 288 10.38 31.58 -27.27
CA ALA A 288 11.36 32.01 -26.27
C ALA A 288 11.81 30.87 -25.34
N ILE A 289 11.16 29.70 -25.38
CA ILE A 289 11.46 28.53 -24.55
C ILE A 289 12.40 27.53 -25.27
N VAL A 290 12.60 27.68 -26.55
CA VAL A 290 13.57 26.92 -27.35
C VAL A 290 14.91 27.66 -27.33
#